data_41eb135388b6a6fee5bc0d7105bb8024
#
_entry.id   41eb135388b6a6fee5bc0d7105bb8024
#
_cell.length_a   1.000
_cell.length_b   1.000
_cell.length_c   1.000
_cell.angle_alpha   90.00
_cell.angle_beta   90.00
_cell.angle_gamma   90.00
#
_symmetry.space_group_name_H-M   'P 1'
#
loop_
_entity.id
_entity.type
_entity.pdbx_description
1 polymer ?
#
loop_
_entity_poly.entity_id
_entity_poly.type
_entity_poly.pdbx_seq_one_letter_code
_entity_poly.pdbx_strand_id
1 'polypeptide(L)'
;PIEKSNIFEVHPIDVCVKLEGEIAFKSILEEYLNSSPNYKQISGILINENGVAYDTGKSLRIDNLDDIPSPYLTGMFDELMKRYPDVRWNVTIETNRGCPYACTFCDWGSLTYNKVKKFDLQRVYDEIEWVCTHGLDFISFTDANFGIFTERDSLIADKLIEVQKKYNNPKTYTISWAKNQKREVVEIVRKLIYEGGSKLGLNLSVQTMDEKTLDIIKRSNLGINKIEEVFELCEQHNIPLYTELILGLPGETLDSWKENFYTLYKAGNHTGITIYQAQLLENAEMNLLQRRLYKIEGQIVYDYLVGTYNEHELKEGVEVVISTRDLPKDKMKIGR
;
A
#
# COMPACT_ATOMS: atom_id res chain seq x y z
N PRO A 1 -2.38 -14.98 -3.50
CA PRO A 1 -2.60 -16.30 -2.93
C PRO A 1 -1.26 -16.97 -2.76
N ILE A 2 -1.04 -17.55 -1.62
CA ILE A 2 0.08 -18.46 -1.43
C ILE A 2 -0.29 -19.72 -2.21
N GLU A 3 -0.15 -19.66 -3.52
CA GLU A 3 -0.33 -20.85 -4.38
C GLU A 3 0.88 -21.78 -4.35
N LYS A 4 1.98 -21.34 -3.74
CA LYS A 4 3.17 -22.16 -3.62
C LYS A 4 3.09 -23.01 -2.36
N SER A 5 2.95 -24.28 -2.60
CA SER A 5 2.97 -25.36 -1.61
C SER A 5 4.23 -25.43 -0.75
N ASN A 6 5.26 -24.63 -1.05
CA ASN A 6 6.55 -24.70 -0.37
C ASN A 6 6.71 -23.81 0.88
N ILE A 7 5.70 -23.02 1.26
CA ILE A 7 5.80 -22.17 2.46
C ILE A 7 6.09 -22.99 3.72
N PHE A 8 5.51 -24.17 3.81
CA PHE A 8 5.70 -25.09 4.94
C PHE A 8 7.02 -25.87 4.91
N GLU A 9 7.68 -25.91 3.74
CA GLU A 9 9.03 -26.48 3.62
C GLU A 9 10.11 -25.52 4.12
N VAL A 10 9.84 -24.21 3.92
CA VAL A 10 10.83 -23.15 4.23
C VAL A 10 10.61 -22.58 5.63
N HIS A 11 9.37 -22.55 6.12
CA HIS A 11 9.01 -21.92 7.39
C HIS A 11 8.31 -22.91 8.34
N PRO A 12 8.66 -22.91 9.63
CA PRO A 12 8.02 -23.74 10.66
C PRO A 12 6.66 -23.14 11.05
N ILE A 13 5.70 -23.19 10.14
CA ILE A 13 4.35 -22.65 10.29
C ILE A 13 3.36 -23.79 10.27
N ASP A 14 2.37 -23.79 11.15
CA ASP A 14 1.32 -24.81 11.21
C ASP A 14 0.15 -24.47 10.28
N VAL A 15 -0.25 -23.19 10.24
CA VAL A 15 -1.42 -22.72 9.49
C VAL A 15 -1.10 -21.37 8.86
N CYS A 16 -1.50 -21.19 7.60
CA CYS A 16 -1.45 -19.93 6.89
C CYS A 16 -2.87 -19.45 6.55
N VAL A 17 -3.20 -18.23 6.88
CA VAL A 17 -4.46 -17.60 6.48
C VAL A 17 -4.30 -16.96 5.11
N LYS A 18 -5.27 -17.20 4.22
CA LYS A 18 -5.32 -16.59 2.89
C LYS A 18 -6.21 -15.35 2.92
N LEU A 19 -5.75 -14.26 2.30
CA LEU A 19 -6.52 -13.03 2.08
C LEU A 19 -6.93 -12.31 3.38
N GLU A 20 -8.24 -11.95 3.55
CA GLU A 20 -8.76 -11.32 4.78
C GLU A 20 -8.68 -12.31 5.95
N GLY A 21 -7.96 -11.90 6.98
CA GLY A 21 -7.58 -12.82 8.07
C GLY A 21 -8.55 -12.89 9.23
N GLU A 22 -9.36 -11.89 9.43
CA GLU A 22 -10.11 -11.68 10.67
C GLU A 22 -11.05 -12.85 11.00
N ILE A 23 -11.87 -13.29 10.04
CA ILE A 23 -12.82 -14.40 10.24
C ILE A 23 -12.08 -15.73 10.37
N ALA A 24 -11.14 -15.99 9.48
CA ALA A 24 -10.42 -17.25 9.47
C ALA A 24 -9.53 -17.39 10.72
N PHE A 25 -8.85 -16.32 11.15
CA PHE A 25 -8.03 -16.35 12.36
C PHE A 25 -8.87 -16.52 13.63
N LYS A 26 -10.04 -15.85 13.72
CA LYS A 26 -10.99 -16.08 14.79
C LYS A 26 -11.39 -17.55 14.86
N SER A 27 -11.74 -18.14 13.72
CA SER A 27 -12.13 -19.57 13.66
C SER A 27 -10.98 -20.50 14.03
N ILE A 28 -9.73 -20.15 13.68
CA ILE A 28 -8.54 -20.90 14.12
C ILE A 28 -8.40 -20.87 15.64
N LEU A 29 -8.56 -19.70 16.26
CA LEU A 29 -8.48 -19.57 17.72
C LEU A 29 -9.61 -20.33 18.44
N GLU A 30 -10.85 -20.25 17.92
CA GLU A 30 -11.98 -21.00 18.47
C GLU A 30 -11.74 -22.52 18.38
N GLU A 31 -11.21 -22.98 17.24
CA GLU A 31 -10.91 -24.40 17.05
C GLU A 31 -9.71 -24.85 17.89
N TYR A 32 -8.71 -24.00 18.10
CA TYR A 32 -7.56 -24.28 18.96
C TYR A 32 -7.94 -24.57 20.43
N LEU A 33 -9.04 -23.97 20.90
CA LEU A 33 -9.56 -24.19 22.25
C LEU A 33 -10.34 -25.50 22.40
N ASN A 34 -10.65 -26.20 21.30
CA ASN A 34 -11.33 -27.47 21.33
C ASN A 34 -10.38 -28.60 21.77
N SER A 35 -10.89 -29.57 22.47
CA SER A 35 -10.14 -30.77 22.92
C SER A 35 -9.64 -31.64 21.76
N SER A 36 -10.24 -31.51 20.58
CA SER A 36 -9.89 -32.22 19.34
C SER A 36 -10.04 -31.28 18.14
N PRO A 37 -9.06 -30.38 17.89
CA PRO A 37 -9.19 -29.37 16.86
C PRO A 37 -9.24 -29.95 15.45
N ASN A 38 -10.14 -29.42 14.62
CA ASN A 38 -10.30 -29.81 13.23
C ASN A 38 -10.23 -28.57 12.31
N TYR A 39 -9.05 -28.13 11.99
CA TYR A 39 -8.83 -26.94 11.14
C TYR A 39 -9.32 -27.14 9.70
N LYS A 40 -9.54 -28.38 9.23
CA LYS A 40 -10.00 -28.64 7.83
C LYS A 40 -11.39 -28.08 7.52
N GLN A 41 -12.19 -27.79 8.53
CA GLN A 41 -13.51 -27.16 8.35
C GLN A 41 -13.45 -25.64 8.19
N ILE A 42 -12.31 -25.00 8.45
CA ILE A 42 -12.13 -23.56 8.34
C ILE A 42 -11.80 -23.21 6.90
N SER A 43 -12.63 -22.41 6.26
CA SER A 43 -12.38 -21.96 4.88
C SER A 43 -11.29 -20.89 4.81
N GLY A 44 -10.50 -20.89 3.74
CA GLY A 44 -9.52 -19.84 3.45
C GLY A 44 -8.20 -19.97 4.18
N ILE A 45 -7.81 -21.17 4.59
CA ILE A 45 -6.51 -21.42 5.19
C ILE A 45 -5.72 -22.50 4.44
N LEU A 46 -4.41 -22.50 4.63
CA LEU A 46 -3.53 -23.62 4.31
C LEU A 46 -3.07 -24.25 5.61
N ILE A 47 -3.08 -25.57 5.68
CA ILE A 47 -2.65 -26.35 6.84
C ILE A 47 -1.40 -27.13 6.47
N ASN A 48 -0.41 -27.13 7.37
CA ASN A 48 0.79 -27.92 7.21
C ASN A 48 0.51 -29.40 7.53
N GLU A 49 0.50 -30.26 6.53
CA GLU A 49 0.45 -31.70 6.70
C GLU A 49 1.82 -32.31 6.34
N ASN A 50 2.73 -32.35 7.32
CA ASN A 50 4.08 -32.89 7.15
C ASN A 50 4.90 -32.21 6.01
N GLY A 51 4.84 -30.88 5.94
CA GLY A 51 5.52 -30.09 4.92
C GLY A 51 4.70 -29.86 3.64
N VAL A 52 3.52 -30.50 3.51
CA VAL A 52 2.64 -30.35 2.37
C VAL A 52 1.46 -29.44 2.73
N ALA A 53 1.16 -28.46 1.88
CA ALA A 53 0.04 -27.56 2.08
C ALA A 53 -1.30 -28.25 1.74
N TYR A 54 -2.17 -28.40 2.73
CA TYR A 54 -3.57 -28.75 2.51
C TYR A 54 -4.39 -27.47 2.40
N ASP A 55 -5.01 -27.21 1.25
CA ASP A 55 -5.82 -26.02 0.99
C ASP A 55 -7.30 -26.29 1.31
N THR A 56 -7.85 -25.52 2.24
CA THR A 56 -9.25 -25.65 2.67
C THR A 56 -10.24 -24.88 1.77
N GLY A 57 -9.77 -24.34 0.65
CA GLY A 57 -10.60 -23.65 -0.33
C GLY A 57 -10.61 -22.13 -0.22
N LYS A 58 -11.65 -21.49 -0.72
CA LYS A 58 -11.72 -20.02 -0.83
C LYS A 58 -11.87 -19.36 0.54
N SER A 59 -11.14 -18.27 0.74
CA SER A 59 -11.37 -17.36 1.85
C SER A 59 -12.73 -16.67 1.73
N LEU A 60 -13.41 -16.50 2.85
CA LEU A 60 -14.62 -15.70 2.94
C LEU A 60 -14.22 -14.22 3.00
N ARG A 61 -14.87 -13.41 2.19
CA ARG A 61 -14.71 -11.95 2.21
C ARG A 61 -15.67 -11.35 3.23
N ILE A 62 -15.17 -10.42 4.03
CA ILE A 62 -16.02 -9.68 4.98
C ILE A 62 -16.92 -8.74 4.18
N ASP A 63 -18.24 -8.91 4.28
CA ASP A 63 -19.18 -8.12 3.49
C ASP A 63 -19.33 -6.70 4.00
N ASN A 64 -19.44 -6.53 5.31
CA ASN A 64 -19.46 -5.24 5.98
C ASN A 64 -18.20 -5.09 6.85
N LEU A 65 -17.34 -4.11 6.56
CA LEU A 65 -16.11 -3.90 7.33
C LEU A 65 -16.39 -3.46 8.77
N ASP A 66 -17.54 -2.88 9.05
CA ASP A 66 -17.92 -2.44 10.40
C ASP A 66 -18.26 -3.58 11.34
N ASP A 67 -18.41 -4.80 10.80
CA ASP A 67 -18.49 -6.03 11.62
C ASP A 67 -17.17 -6.36 12.32
N ILE A 68 -16.06 -5.77 11.88
CA ILE A 68 -14.75 -5.87 12.54
C ILE A 68 -14.69 -4.83 13.66
N PRO A 69 -14.56 -5.24 14.95
CA PRO A 69 -14.43 -4.27 16.03
C PRO A 69 -13.20 -3.38 15.87
N SER A 70 -13.35 -2.09 16.17
CA SER A 70 -12.19 -1.20 16.21
C SER A 70 -11.31 -1.54 17.41
N PRO A 71 -10.02 -1.82 17.22
CA PRO A 71 -9.11 -2.11 18.32
C PRO A 71 -8.88 -0.87 19.20
N TYR A 72 -9.10 0.32 18.66
CA TYR A 72 -8.98 1.58 19.38
C TYR A 72 -10.21 1.85 20.25
N LEU A 73 -11.40 1.82 19.65
CA LEU A 73 -12.66 2.17 20.32
C LEU A 73 -13.13 1.13 21.34
N THR A 74 -12.64 -0.11 21.25
CA THR A 74 -12.93 -1.15 22.24
C THR A 74 -12.07 -1.11 23.49
N GLY A 75 -11.10 -0.15 23.56
CA GLY A 75 -10.19 -0.06 24.69
C GLY A 75 -9.12 -1.14 24.76
N MET A 76 -8.92 -1.90 23.67
CA MET A 76 -7.95 -3.02 23.62
C MET A 76 -6.52 -2.57 23.95
N PHE A 77 -6.15 -1.36 23.57
CA PHE A 77 -4.80 -0.81 23.80
C PHE A 77 -4.64 -0.07 25.12
N ASP A 78 -5.70 0.24 25.86
CA ASP A 78 -5.64 1.09 27.04
C ASP A 78 -4.69 0.55 28.12
N GLU A 79 -4.79 -0.74 28.44
CA GLU A 79 -3.93 -1.37 29.43
C GLU A 79 -2.47 -1.51 28.94
N LEU A 80 -2.28 -1.75 27.64
CA LEU A 80 -0.97 -1.85 27.03
C LEU A 80 -0.25 -0.49 27.08
N MET A 81 -0.95 0.57 26.70
CA MET A 81 -0.41 1.94 26.74
C MET A 81 -0.10 2.40 28.18
N LYS A 82 -0.94 2.06 29.14
CA LYS A 82 -0.66 2.32 30.57
C LYS A 82 0.58 1.58 31.08
N ARG A 83 0.78 0.35 30.61
CA ARG A 83 1.94 -0.48 31.01
C ARG A 83 3.25 0.04 30.46
N TYR A 84 3.21 0.68 29.29
CA TYR A 84 4.39 1.17 28.57
C TYR A 84 4.26 2.68 28.24
N PRO A 85 4.27 3.56 29.28
CA PRO A 85 4.04 4.99 29.10
C PRO A 85 5.16 5.71 28.34
N ASP A 86 6.37 5.15 28.32
CA ASP A 86 7.54 5.73 27.64
C ASP A 86 7.66 5.31 26.17
N VAL A 87 6.77 4.43 25.71
CA VAL A 87 6.76 3.99 24.31
C VAL A 87 6.04 5.03 23.45
N ARG A 88 6.69 5.45 22.38
CA ARG A 88 6.03 6.27 21.35
C ARG A 88 5.14 5.39 20.48
N TRP A 89 3.84 5.50 20.68
CA TRP A 89 2.85 4.77 19.93
C TRP A 89 2.56 5.46 18.59
N ASN A 90 2.51 4.68 17.53
CA ASN A 90 2.02 5.09 16.21
C ASN A 90 0.74 4.33 15.89
N VAL A 91 -0.18 4.99 15.21
CA VAL A 91 -1.50 4.41 14.89
C VAL A 91 -1.64 4.23 13.39
N THR A 92 -2.23 3.12 12.98
CA THR A 92 -2.67 2.87 11.62
C THR A 92 -4.20 2.93 11.55
N ILE A 93 -4.75 3.68 10.59
CA ILE A 93 -6.20 3.74 10.34
C ILE A 93 -6.45 3.31 8.89
N GLU A 94 -7.36 2.37 8.72
CA GLU A 94 -7.88 1.95 7.43
C GLU A 94 -9.27 2.59 7.24
N THR A 95 -9.44 3.47 6.25
CA THR A 95 -10.76 4.07 5.99
C THR A 95 -11.53 3.30 4.93
N ASN A 96 -10.81 2.64 4.04
CA ASN A 96 -11.37 1.76 3.02
C ASN A 96 -10.38 0.66 2.67
N ARG A 97 -10.90 -0.48 2.25
CA ARG A 97 -10.13 -1.69 1.92
C ARG A 97 -10.33 -2.09 0.47
N GLY A 98 -9.22 -2.25 -0.24
CA GLY A 98 -9.17 -2.71 -1.62
C GLY A 98 -8.60 -1.68 -2.59
N CYS A 99 -8.34 -2.13 -3.83
CA CYS A 99 -7.83 -1.29 -4.91
C CYS A 99 -8.51 -1.68 -6.22
N PRO A 100 -9.13 -0.75 -6.96
CA PRO A 100 -9.87 -1.10 -8.19
C PRO A 100 -8.93 -1.36 -9.39
N TYR A 101 -7.63 -1.18 -9.21
CA TYR A 101 -6.64 -1.34 -10.26
C TYR A 101 -6.01 -2.74 -10.23
N ALA A 102 -5.57 -3.20 -11.40
CA ALA A 102 -4.99 -4.54 -11.59
C ALA A 102 -3.51 -4.48 -12.02
N CYS A 103 -2.75 -3.51 -11.48
CA CYS A 103 -1.33 -3.33 -11.84
C CYS A 103 -0.53 -4.59 -11.54
N THR A 104 0.14 -5.15 -12.55
CA THR A 104 0.80 -6.47 -12.46
C THR A 104 2.00 -6.51 -11.51
N PHE A 105 2.61 -5.37 -11.22
CA PHE A 105 3.73 -5.24 -10.29
C PHE A 105 3.32 -5.08 -8.83
N CYS A 106 2.01 -4.90 -8.57
CA CYS A 106 1.48 -4.54 -7.26
C CYS A 106 0.66 -5.71 -6.69
N ASP A 107 0.74 -5.91 -5.39
CA ASP A 107 0.01 -6.97 -4.69
C ASP A 107 -1.34 -6.50 -4.11
N TRP A 108 -1.59 -5.21 -4.05
CA TRP A 108 -2.79 -4.63 -3.41
C TRP A 108 -4.10 -4.90 -4.14
N GLY A 109 -4.10 -4.97 -5.46
CA GLY A 109 -5.32 -5.14 -6.27
C GLY A 109 -5.36 -6.45 -7.07
N SER A 110 -4.21 -7.06 -7.32
CA SER A 110 -4.06 -8.18 -8.24
C SER A 110 -4.74 -9.45 -7.77
N LEU A 111 -4.92 -9.62 -6.47
CA LEU A 111 -5.28 -10.91 -5.90
C LEU A 111 -6.66 -10.98 -5.30
N THR A 112 -7.27 -9.87 -4.88
CA THR A 112 -8.39 -10.02 -3.95
C THR A 112 -9.46 -8.95 -4.04
N TYR A 113 -9.10 -7.70 -4.30
CA TYR A 113 -9.92 -6.60 -3.81
C TYR A 113 -10.20 -5.55 -4.88
N ASN A 114 -10.61 -5.96 -6.08
CA ASN A 114 -11.03 -5.04 -7.15
C ASN A 114 -12.25 -4.19 -6.73
N LYS A 115 -13.02 -4.65 -5.73
CA LYS A 115 -14.13 -3.86 -5.18
C LYS A 115 -13.69 -3.25 -3.87
N VAL A 116 -13.59 -1.93 -3.85
CA VAL A 116 -13.26 -1.17 -2.64
C VAL A 116 -14.46 -1.15 -1.70
N LYS A 117 -14.27 -1.59 -0.46
CA LYS A 117 -15.22 -1.50 0.65
C LYS A 117 -14.80 -0.36 1.58
N LYS A 118 -15.76 0.28 2.23
CA LYS A 118 -15.53 1.42 3.12
C LYS A 118 -15.98 1.07 4.52
N PHE A 119 -15.25 1.54 5.52
CA PHE A 119 -15.74 1.64 6.89
C PHE A 119 -16.77 2.78 7.00
N ASP A 120 -17.65 2.70 7.98
CA ASP A 120 -18.56 3.79 8.31
C ASP A 120 -17.79 5.07 8.63
N LEU A 121 -18.30 6.20 8.16
CA LEU A 121 -17.60 7.48 8.29
C LEU A 121 -17.51 7.94 9.74
N GLN A 122 -18.56 7.68 10.54
CA GLN A 122 -18.55 8.04 11.96
C GLN A 122 -17.51 7.24 12.73
N ARG A 123 -17.37 5.94 12.41
CA ARG A 123 -16.32 5.12 12.99
C ARG A 123 -14.92 5.69 12.70
N VAL A 124 -14.66 6.10 11.46
CA VAL A 124 -13.38 6.72 11.09
C VAL A 124 -13.15 8.02 11.87
N TYR A 125 -14.19 8.83 12.06
CA TYR A 125 -14.11 10.04 12.87
C TYR A 125 -13.79 9.74 14.34
N ASP A 126 -14.43 8.74 14.91
CA ASP A 126 -14.23 8.34 16.30
C ASP A 126 -12.81 7.79 16.52
N GLU A 127 -12.28 7.02 15.57
CA GLU A 127 -10.89 6.52 15.61
C GLU A 127 -9.87 7.67 15.50
N ILE A 128 -10.10 8.65 14.63
CA ILE A 128 -9.25 9.85 14.53
C ILE A 128 -9.30 10.65 15.84
N GLU A 129 -10.48 10.85 16.42
CA GLU A 129 -10.62 11.56 17.69
C GLU A 129 -10.00 10.80 18.86
N TRP A 130 -10.10 9.45 18.86
CA TRP A 130 -9.42 8.60 19.85
C TRP A 130 -7.90 8.82 19.84
N VAL A 131 -7.26 8.86 18.67
CA VAL A 131 -5.83 9.14 18.51
C VAL A 131 -5.47 10.47 19.16
N CYS A 132 -6.25 11.51 18.91
CA CYS A 132 -6.00 12.85 19.38
C CYS A 132 -6.19 12.97 20.90
N THR A 133 -7.24 12.34 21.45
CA THR A 133 -7.54 12.37 22.90
C THR A 133 -6.55 11.55 23.72
N HIS A 134 -5.90 10.57 23.11
CA HIS A 134 -4.83 9.79 23.75
C HIS A 134 -3.43 10.42 23.59
N GLY A 135 -3.36 11.63 23.01
CA GLY A 135 -2.10 12.36 22.89
C GLY A 135 -1.12 11.78 21.86
N LEU A 136 -1.60 10.94 20.93
CA LEU A 136 -0.77 10.32 19.91
C LEU A 136 -0.51 11.30 18.78
N ASP A 137 0.72 11.37 18.32
CA ASP A 137 1.17 12.42 17.41
C ASP A 137 1.27 11.99 15.93
N PHE A 138 1.05 10.70 15.63
CA PHE A 138 1.19 10.15 14.27
C PHE A 138 0.06 9.20 13.90
N ILE A 139 -0.48 9.38 12.67
CA ILE A 139 -1.41 8.46 12.02
C ILE A 139 -0.82 8.00 10.67
N SER A 140 -0.82 6.70 10.43
CA SER A 140 -0.61 6.13 9.09
C SER A 140 -1.96 5.69 8.51
N PHE A 141 -2.44 6.38 7.48
CA PHE A 141 -3.58 5.90 6.71
C PHE A 141 -3.11 4.80 5.76
N THR A 142 -3.74 3.63 5.88
CA THR A 142 -3.35 2.42 5.15
C THR A 142 -4.18 2.17 3.89
N ASP A 143 -5.01 3.14 3.51
CA ASP A 143 -5.77 3.08 2.26
C ASP A 143 -4.85 3.01 1.04
N ALA A 144 -5.19 2.14 0.08
CA ALA A 144 -4.42 2.05 -1.16
C ALA A 144 -4.54 3.29 -2.06
N ASN A 145 -5.62 4.06 -1.91
CA ASN A 145 -5.95 5.19 -2.79
C ASN A 145 -6.84 6.20 -2.06
N PHE A 146 -6.30 6.95 -1.11
CA PHE A 146 -7.05 8.05 -0.48
C PHE A 146 -7.34 9.16 -1.51
N GLY A 147 -8.55 9.68 -1.51
CA GLY A 147 -9.03 10.60 -2.54
C GLY A 147 -9.80 9.91 -3.68
N ILE A 148 -9.92 8.58 -3.68
CA ILE A 148 -10.75 7.86 -4.65
C ILE A 148 -12.25 8.15 -4.46
N PHE A 149 -12.67 8.40 -3.22
CA PHE A 149 -14.02 8.84 -2.84
C PHE A 149 -13.96 10.30 -2.39
N THR A 150 -13.72 11.21 -3.33
CA THR A 150 -13.34 12.61 -3.07
C THR A 150 -14.24 13.32 -2.06
N GLU A 151 -15.57 13.17 -2.13
CA GLU A 151 -16.49 13.79 -1.17
C GLU A 151 -16.27 13.26 0.26
N ARG A 152 -16.21 11.94 0.42
CA ARG A 152 -16.00 11.28 1.70
C ARG A 152 -14.61 11.59 2.27
N ASP A 153 -13.60 11.53 1.43
CA ASP A 153 -12.20 11.72 1.84
C ASP A 153 -11.93 13.19 2.19
N SER A 154 -12.68 14.14 1.56
CA SER A 154 -12.70 15.53 1.99
C SER A 154 -13.29 15.70 3.39
N LEU A 155 -14.35 14.97 3.73
CA LEU A 155 -14.93 15.01 5.09
C LEU A 155 -13.96 14.42 6.14
N ILE A 156 -13.20 13.40 5.79
CA ILE A 156 -12.13 12.84 6.67
C ILE A 156 -11.03 13.89 6.88
N ALA A 157 -10.63 14.60 5.82
CA ALA A 157 -9.65 15.68 5.93
C ALA A 157 -10.18 16.84 6.80
N ASP A 158 -11.46 17.21 6.67
CA ASP A 158 -12.09 18.23 7.51
C ASP A 158 -12.08 17.80 9.00
N LYS A 159 -12.37 16.52 9.30
CA LYS A 159 -12.28 15.98 10.67
C LYS A 159 -10.84 16.01 11.20
N LEU A 160 -9.85 15.65 10.39
CA LEU A 160 -8.44 15.77 10.79
C LEU A 160 -8.07 17.20 11.17
N ILE A 161 -8.48 18.19 10.36
CA ILE A 161 -8.23 19.60 10.60
C ILE A 161 -8.93 20.07 11.89
N GLU A 162 -10.18 19.67 12.09
CA GLU A 162 -10.94 19.97 13.30
C GLU A 162 -10.21 19.50 14.56
N VAL A 163 -9.83 18.22 14.61
CA VAL A 163 -9.21 17.63 15.78
C VAL A 163 -7.78 18.14 16.00
N GLN A 164 -7.03 18.43 14.94
CA GLN A 164 -5.72 19.08 15.06
C GLN A 164 -5.84 20.45 15.71
N LYS A 165 -6.83 21.26 15.32
CA LYS A 165 -7.09 22.56 15.93
C LYS A 165 -7.52 22.45 17.40
N LYS A 166 -8.31 21.43 17.72
CA LYS A 166 -8.87 21.22 19.06
C LYS A 166 -7.85 20.66 20.06
N TYR A 167 -7.08 19.66 19.63
CA TYR A 167 -6.20 18.87 20.51
C TYR A 167 -4.71 19.11 20.25
N ASN A 168 -4.34 19.85 19.20
CA ASN A 168 -2.97 20.03 18.73
C ASN A 168 -2.29 18.69 18.36
N ASN A 169 -3.08 17.68 17.97
CA ASN A 169 -2.70 16.33 17.54
C ASN A 169 -3.66 15.85 16.43
N PRO A 170 -3.25 14.88 15.56
CA PRO A 170 -1.89 14.38 15.41
C PRO A 170 -0.94 15.46 14.87
N LYS A 171 0.36 15.33 15.10
CA LYS A 171 1.38 16.26 14.56
C LYS A 171 1.66 15.98 13.07
N THR A 172 1.63 14.71 12.72
CA THR A 172 1.88 14.24 11.35
C THR A 172 1.02 13.03 11.01
N TYR A 173 0.84 12.81 9.71
CA TYR A 173 0.20 11.61 9.17
C TYR A 173 0.77 11.26 7.80
N THR A 174 0.57 10.03 7.35
CA THR A 174 0.92 9.59 6.00
C THR A 174 -0.32 9.15 5.24
N ILE A 175 -0.36 9.44 3.96
CA ILE A 175 -1.47 9.13 3.06
C ILE A 175 -0.93 8.63 1.72
N SER A 176 -1.45 7.51 1.24
CA SER A 176 -1.24 7.05 -0.14
C SER A 176 -2.35 7.59 -1.03
N TRP A 177 -2.03 8.59 -1.85
CA TRP A 177 -3.01 9.27 -2.68
C TRP A 177 -3.50 8.39 -3.85
N ALA A 178 -4.74 8.63 -4.26
CA ALA A 178 -5.33 7.95 -5.41
C ALA A 178 -4.53 8.20 -6.70
N LYS A 179 -4.37 7.15 -7.50
CA LYS A 179 -3.56 7.19 -8.73
C LYS A 179 -4.12 8.13 -9.80
N ASN A 180 -5.44 8.19 -9.92
CA ASN A 180 -6.14 9.06 -10.86
C ASN A 180 -6.60 10.31 -10.12
N GLN A 181 -5.65 11.18 -9.83
CA GLN A 181 -5.90 12.41 -9.09
C GLN A 181 -6.75 13.35 -9.92
N LYS A 182 -7.78 13.86 -9.28
CA LYS A 182 -8.66 14.88 -9.81
C LYS A 182 -8.34 16.20 -9.12
N ARG A 183 -8.85 17.30 -9.66
CA ARG A 183 -8.78 18.62 -9.04
C ARG A 183 -9.19 18.59 -7.57
N GLU A 184 -10.23 17.82 -7.23
CA GLU A 184 -10.74 17.69 -5.87
C GLU A 184 -9.70 17.09 -4.90
N VAL A 185 -8.82 16.21 -5.38
CA VAL A 185 -7.71 15.67 -4.55
C VAL A 185 -6.71 16.78 -4.23
N VAL A 186 -6.38 17.62 -5.20
CA VAL A 186 -5.50 18.79 -4.98
C VAL A 186 -6.11 19.73 -3.93
N GLU A 187 -7.44 19.95 -3.96
CA GLU A 187 -8.13 20.75 -2.95
C GLU A 187 -8.09 20.13 -1.55
N ILE A 188 -8.21 18.80 -1.43
CA ILE A 188 -8.04 18.10 -0.15
C ILE A 188 -6.62 18.32 0.40
N VAL A 189 -5.60 18.16 -0.44
CA VAL A 189 -4.20 18.41 -0.05
C VAL A 189 -4.00 19.86 0.39
N ARG A 190 -4.54 20.81 -0.38
CA ARG A 190 -4.47 22.24 -0.05
C ARG A 190 -5.06 22.55 1.32
N LYS A 191 -6.26 22.03 1.61
CA LYS A 191 -6.89 22.17 2.93
C LYS A 191 -6.00 21.61 4.04
N LEU A 192 -5.49 20.38 3.88
CA LEU A 192 -4.64 19.73 4.86
C LEU A 192 -3.36 20.53 5.14
N ILE A 193 -2.77 21.15 4.13
CA ILE A 193 -1.58 22.01 4.27
C ILE A 193 -1.92 23.32 4.96
N TYR A 194 -2.87 24.10 4.43
CA TYR A 194 -3.07 25.48 4.84
C TYR A 194 -3.98 25.64 6.04
N GLU A 195 -4.90 24.70 6.27
CA GLU A 195 -5.82 24.74 7.39
C GLU A 195 -5.44 23.77 8.51
N GLY A 196 -4.84 22.63 8.15
CA GLY A 196 -4.38 21.60 9.09
C GLY A 196 -2.90 21.63 9.40
N GLY A 197 -2.11 22.52 8.79
CA GLY A 197 -0.67 22.62 9.03
C GLY A 197 0.15 21.40 8.59
N SER A 198 -0.40 20.57 7.70
CA SER A 198 0.31 19.41 7.15
C SER A 198 1.53 19.83 6.34
N LYS A 199 2.60 19.05 6.46
CA LYS A 199 3.79 19.19 5.61
C LYS A 199 3.78 18.19 4.44
N LEU A 200 2.75 17.36 4.35
CA LEU A 200 2.62 16.40 3.27
C LEU A 200 2.29 17.12 1.97
N GLY A 201 3.07 16.81 0.94
CA GLY A 201 2.74 17.18 -0.43
C GLY A 201 1.87 16.13 -1.11
N LEU A 202 1.67 16.34 -2.40
CA LEU A 202 1.00 15.40 -3.29
C LEU A 202 2.05 14.54 -4.00
N ASN A 203 1.87 13.23 -4.02
CA ASN A 203 2.66 12.36 -4.89
C ASN A 203 1.83 11.90 -6.09
N LEU A 204 2.39 12.02 -7.27
CA LEU A 204 1.80 11.55 -8.51
C LEU A 204 2.54 10.29 -8.97
N SER A 205 2.01 9.13 -8.60
CA SER A 205 2.61 7.83 -8.91
C SER A 205 2.27 7.40 -10.34
N VAL A 206 2.98 7.92 -11.33
CA VAL A 206 2.79 7.56 -12.75
C VAL A 206 3.45 6.23 -13.13
N GLN A 207 4.53 5.86 -12.45
CA GLN A 207 5.34 4.66 -12.62
C GLN A 207 6.11 4.58 -13.96
N THR A 208 5.47 4.89 -15.07
CA THR A 208 6.02 5.09 -16.42
C THR A 208 5.04 5.94 -17.23
N MET A 209 5.51 6.61 -18.26
CA MET A 209 4.69 7.34 -19.24
C MET A 209 4.62 6.60 -20.59
N ASP A 210 5.35 5.48 -20.74
CA ASP A 210 5.35 4.67 -21.96
C ASP A 210 4.06 3.85 -22.08
N GLU A 211 3.24 4.17 -23.06
CA GLU A 211 1.92 3.52 -23.29
C GLU A 211 2.03 2.00 -23.43
N LYS A 212 3.06 1.52 -24.12
CA LYS A 212 3.28 0.07 -24.30
C LYS A 212 3.55 -0.62 -22.97
N THR A 213 4.38 0.00 -22.15
CA THR A 213 4.68 -0.52 -20.80
C THR A 213 3.45 -0.44 -19.91
N LEU A 214 2.67 0.65 -19.97
CA LEU A 214 1.40 0.80 -19.25
C LEU A 214 0.41 -0.33 -19.57
N ASP A 215 0.24 -0.65 -20.84
CA ASP A 215 -0.62 -1.76 -21.27
C ASP A 215 -0.15 -3.10 -20.71
N ILE A 216 1.16 -3.37 -20.78
CA ILE A 216 1.75 -4.62 -20.28
C ILE A 216 1.54 -4.77 -18.77
N ILE A 217 1.71 -3.69 -18.01
CA ILE A 217 1.54 -3.71 -16.56
C ILE A 217 0.08 -3.49 -16.12
N LYS A 218 -0.87 -3.47 -17.05
CA LYS A 218 -2.30 -3.26 -16.81
C LYS A 218 -2.60 -2.00 -16.00
N ARG A 219 -1.90 -0.92 -16.34
CA ARG A 219 -2.06 0.35 -15.66
C ARG A 219 -2.58 1.42 -16.62
N SER A 220 -3.56 2.16 -16.16
CA SER A 220 -4.05 3.37 -16.84
C SER A 220 -3.63 4.59 -16.04
N ASN A 221 -2.85 5.48 -16.63
CA ASN A 221 -2.51 6.78 -16.07
C ASN A 221 -3.53 7.85 -16.49
N LEU A 222 -3.47 8.99 -15.85
CA LEU A 222 -4.11 10.21 -16.36
C LEU A 222 -3.51 10.56 -17.72
N GLY A 223 -4.33 11.07 -18.64
CA GLY A 223 -3.82 11.66 -19.86
C GLY A 223 -2.93 12.88 -19.55
N ILE A 224 -1.96 13.15 -20.43
CA ILE A 224 -0.93 14.18 -20.23
C ILE A 224 -1.53 15.54 -19.85
N ASN A 225 -2.58 15.99 -20.52
CA ASN A 225 -3.23 17.29 -20.24
C ASN A 225 -3.76 17.39 -18.80
N LYS A 226 -4.22 16.25 -18.22
CA LYS A 226 -4.66 16.22 -16.82
C LYS A 226 -3.49 16.21 -15.84
N ILE A 227 -2.38 15.63 -16.24
CA ILE A 227 -1.13 15.66 -15.46
C ILE A 227 -0.61 17.11 -15.42
N GLU A 228 -0.62 17.78 -16.56
CA GLU A 228 -0.27 19.22 -16.66
C GLU A 228 -1.16 20.07 -15.75
N GLU A 229 -2.49 19.86 -15.79
CA GLU A 229 -3.45 20.55 -14.90
C GLU A 229 -3.11 20.35 -13.42
N VAL A 230 -2.77 19.12 -13.00
CA VAL A 230 -2.37 18.84 -11.62
C VAL A 230 -1.09 19.58 -11.25
N PHE A 231 -0.08 19.62 -12.12
CA PHE A 231 1.15 20.35 -11.90
C PHE A 231 0.90 21.86 -11.76
N GLU A 232 0.13 22.44 -12.68
CA GLU A 232 -0.25 23.86 -12.63
C GLU A 232 -0.98 24.22 -11.34
N LEU A 233 -1.96 23.40 -10.92
CA LEU A 233 -2.70 23.63 -9.68
C LEU A 233 -1.80 23.54 -8.45
N CYS A 234 -0.89 22.56 -8.41
CA CYS A 234 0.06 22.44 -7.30
C CYS A 234 1.01 23.64 -7.25
N GLU A 235 1.50 24.12 -8.39
CA GLU A 235 2.33 25.32 -8.47
C GLU A 235 1.57 26.57 -8.03
N GLN A 236 0.38 26.81 -8.56
CA GLN A 236 -0.50 27.94 -8.19
C GLN A 236 -0.80 28.01 -6.69
N HIS A 237 -0.94 26.85 -6.06
CA HIS A 237 -1.23 26.75 -4.64
C HIS A 237 -0.01 26.49 -3.77
N ASN A 238 1.21 26.52 -4.30
CA ASN A 238 2.45 26.18 -3.59
C ASN A 238 2.36 24.85 -2.83
N ILE A 239 1.75 23.84 -3.44
CA ILE A 239 1.65 22.47 -2.89
C ILE A 239 2.92 21.72 -3.29
N PRO A 240 3.70 21.17 -2.33
CA PRO A 240 4.81 20.30 -2.66
C PRO A 240 4.31 19.09 -3.47
N LEU A 241 4.93 18.87 -4.63
CA LEU A 241 4.59 17.76 -5.51
C LEU A 241 5.85 16.97 -5.84
N TYR A 242 5.73 15.66 -5.92
CA TYR A 242 6.76 14.79 -6.51
C TYR A 242 6.10 13.69 -7.32
N THR A 243 6.82 13.17 -8.31
CA THR A 243 6.36 12.05 -9.13
C THR A 243 7.17 10.79 -8.82
N GLU A 244 6.56 9.65 -9.09
CA GLU A 244 7.18 8.35 -8.88
C GLU A 244 7.26 7.57 -10.17
N LEU A 245 8.46 7.04 -10.46
CA LEU A 245 8.75 6.13 -11.56
C LEU A 245 9.30 4.81 -11.01
N ILE A 246 9.05 3.73 -11.75
CA ILE A 246 9.59 2.39 -11.44
C ILE A 246 10.50 1.94 -12.58
N LEU A 247 11.79 1.79 -12.29
CA LEU A 247 12.77 1.25 -13.22
C LEU A 247 12.71 -0.28 -13.24
N GLY A 248 12.63 -0.86 -14.44
CA GLY A 248 12.66 -2.31 -14.62
C GLY A 248 11.31 -2.95 -14.83
N LEU A 249 10.30 -2.17 -15.21
CA LEU A 249 9.00 -2.70 -15.63
C LEU A 249 9.11 -3.50 -16.94
N PRO A 250 8.31 -4.58 -17.13
CA PRO A 250 8.34 -5.37 -18.35
C PRO A 250 7.87 -4.55 -19.58
N GLY A 251 8.62 -4.62 -20.67
CA GLY A 251 8.36 -3.89 -21.90
C GLY A 251 9.03 -2.54 -22.02
N GLU A 252 9.51 -1.97 -20.92
CA GLU A 252 10.24 -0.71 -20.93
C GLU A 252 11.64 -0.87 -21.50
N THR A 253 12.04 0.06 -22.36
CA THR A 253 13.38 0.16 -22.95
C THR A 253 14.16 1.29 -22.32
N LEU A 254 15.48 1.38 -22.56
CA LEU A 254 16.27 2.53 -22.08
C LEU A 254 15.79 3.86 -22.68
N ASP A 255 15.33 3.83 -23.92
CA ASP A 255 14.87 5.05 -24.60
C ASP A 255 13.50 5.49 -24.06
N SER A 256 12.54 4.57 -23.87
CA SER A 256 11.25 4.90 -23.23
C SER A 256 11.44 5.33 -21.78
N TRP A 257 12.40 4.72 -21.05
CA TRP A 257 12.77 5.15 -19.70
C TRP A 257 13.24 6.60 -19.66
N LYS A 258 14.11 6.99 -20.57
CA LYS A 258 14.58 8.38 -20.69
C LYS A 258 13.45 9.34 -21.10
N GLU A 259 12.58 8.91 -22.00
CA GLU A 259 11.45 9.73 -22.45
C GLU A 259 10.45 10.04 -21.32
N ASN A 260 10.34 9.17 -20.29
CA ASN A 260 9.53 9.46 -19.11
C ASN A 260 9.93 10.80 -18.46
N PHE A 261 11.23 11.06 -18.32
CA PHE A 261 11.75 12.30 -17.71
C PHE A 261 11.45 13.52 -18.58
N TYR A 262 11.66 13.41 -19.90
CA TYR A 262 11.35 14.51 -20.82
C TYR A 262 9.86 14.84 -20.84
N THR A 263 9.02 13.81 -20.86
CA THR A 263 7.57 13.96 -20.84
C THR A 263 7.10 14.65 -19.57
N LEU A 264 7.57 14.20 -18.40
CA LEU A 264 7.22 14.80 -17.12
C LEU A 264 7.74 16.23 -16.98
N TYR A 265 8.97 16.49 -17.43
CA TYR A 265 9.56 17.84 -17.41
C TYR A 265 8.75 18.81 -18.29
N LYS A 266 8.39 18.40 -19.52
CA LYS A 266 7.56 19.20 -20.43
C LYS A 266 6.16 19.45 -19.87
N ALA A 267 5.61 18.48 -19.13
CA ALA A 267 4.32 18.59 -18.48
C ALA A 267 4.32 19.56 -17.27
N GLY A 268 5.48 20.07 -16.86
CA GLY A 268 5.60 21.02 -15.75
C GLY A 268 6.15 20.42 -14.45
N ASN A 269 6.63 19.17 -14.44
CA ASN A 269 7.32 18.64 -13.27
C ASN A 269 8.72 19.26 -13.13
N HIS A 270 8.80 20.32 -12.36
CA HIS A 270 10.07 21.02 -12.04
C HIS A 270 10.53 20.74 -10.59
N THR A 271 9.90 19.78 -9.91
CA THR A 271 10.20 19.41 -8.53
C THR A 271 10.99 18.09 -8.46
N GLY A 272 10.52 17.11 -7.73
CA GLY A 272 11.22 15.85 -7.54
C GLY A 272 10.64 14.70 -8.36
N ILE A 273 11.51 13.81 -8.84
CA ILE A 273 11.15 12.50 -9.35
C ILE A 273 11.80 11.46 -8.45
N THR A 274 10.98 10.63 -7.80
CA THR A 274 11.46 9.50 -7.02
C THR A 274 11.49 8.27 -7.91
N ILE A 275 12.61 7.58 -7.93
CA ILE A 275 12.80 6.36 -8.73
C ILE A 275 12.85 5.16 -7.79
N TYR A 276 11.96 4.22 -8.01
CA TYR A 276 11.98 2.93 -7.36
C TYR A 276 12.49 1.85 -8.32
N GLN A 277 13.28 0.92 -7.80
CA GLN A 277 13.60 -0.30 -8.54
C GLN A 277 12.40 -1.25 -8.46
N ALA A 278 11.98 -1.83 -9.58
CA ALA A 278 10.90 -2.81 -9.59
C ALA A 278 11.22 -3.98 -8.67
N GLN A 279 10.28 -4.34 -7.80
CA GLN A 279 10.38 -5.49 -6.91
C GLN A 279 9.57 -6.65 -7.46
N LEU A 280 10.10 -7.87 -7.29
CA LEU A 280 9.40 -9.10 -7.63
C LEU A 280 8.64 -9.60 -6.40
N LEU A 281 7.48 -8.99 -6.16
CA LEU A 281 6.59 -9.43 -5.08
C LEU A 281 6.07 -10.83 -5.38
N GLU A 282 6.09 -11.71 -4.39
CA GLU A 282 5.83 -13.15 -4.59
C GLU A 282 4.47 -13.44 -5.22
N ASN A 283 3.45 -12.68 -4.86
CA ASN A 283 2.08 -12.87 -5.33
C ASN A 283 1.68 -11.97 -6.51
N ALA A 284 2.53 -11.05 -6.93
CA ALA A 284 2.23 -10.14 -8.02
C ALA A 284 2.28 -10.87 -9.38
N GLU A 285 1.37 -10.51 -10.28
CA GLU A 285 1.29 -11.10 -11.63
C GLU A 285 2.62 -10.96 -12.39
N MET A 286 3.35 -9.86 -12.18
CA MET A 286 4.66 -9.62 -12.77
C MET A 286 5.65 -10.75 -12.45
N ASN A 287 5.66 -11.23 -11.21
CA ASN A 287 6.51 -12.33 -10.80
C ASN A 287 5.95 -13.70 -11.22
N LEU A 288 4.64 -13.92 -11.06
CA LEU A 288 4.02 -15.22 -11.32
C LEU A 288 3.93 -15.57 -12.81
N LEU A 289 3.54 -14.60 -13.65
CA LEU A 289 3.22 -14.82 -15.06
C LEU A 289 4.19 -14.12 -16.02
N GLN A 290 4.52 -12.86 -15.74
CA GLN A 290 5.30 -12.03 -16.66
C GLN A 290 6.81 -12.29 -16.57
N ARG A 291 7.31 -12.79 -15.44
CA ARG A 291 8.73 -13.08 -15.22
C ARG A 291 9.33 -13.91 -16.35
N ARG A 292 8.67 -15.00 -16.71
CA ARG A 292 9.12 -15.88 -17.80
C ARG A 292 8.95 -15.23 -19.17
N LEU A 293 7.81 -14.57 -19.42
CA LEU A 293 7.47 -13.98 -20.72
C LEU A 293 8.44 -12.84 -21.10
N TYR A 294 8.76 -11.99 -20.13
CA TYR A 294 9.66 -10.84 -20.32
C TYR A 294 11.09 -11.10 -19.89
N LYS A 295 11.45 -12.36 -19.58
CA LYS A 295 12.79 -12.78 -19.15
C LYS A 295 13.31 -11.87 -18.01
N ILE A 296 12.47 -11.65 -17.00
CA ILE A 296 12.83 -10.81 -15.85
C ILE A 296 13.79 -11.57 -14.96
N GLU A 297 14.96 -10.98 -14.74
CA GLU A 297 15.97 -11.47 -13.79
C GLU A 297 15.92 -10.63 -12.53
N GLY A 298 15.89 -11.28 -11.38
CA GLY A 298 15.92 -10.65 -10.07
C GLY A 298 17.23 -10.91 -9.33
N GLN A 299 17.48 -10.05 -8.36
CA GLN A 299 18.56 -10.20 -7.38
C GLN A 299 18.04 -9.87 -6.00
N ILE A 300 18.30 -10.75 -5.03
CA ILE A 300 17.99 -10.47 -3.63
C ILE A 300 18.94 -9.39 -3.12
N VAL A 301 18.36 -8.35 -2.56
CA VAL A 301 19.05 -7.25 -1.91
C VAL A 301 18.59 -7.19 -0.45
N TYR A 302 19.53 -7.19 0.46
CA TYR A 302 19.29 -6.96 1.88
C TYR A 302 19.45 -5.47 2.15
N ASP A 303 18.73 -4.93 3.13
CA ASP A 303 18.76 -3.51 3.51
C ASP A 303 18.14 -2.56 2.47
N TYR A 304 17.26 -3.08 1.61
CA TYR A 304 16.57 -2.27 0.58
C TYR A 304 15.67 -1.17 1.18
N LEU A 305 15.03 -1.50 2.29
CA LEU A 305 14.27 -0.54 3.10
C LEU A 305 15.13 -0.21 4.31
N VAL A 306 15.84 0.91 4.23
CA VAL A 306 16.77 1.39 5.25
C VAL A 306 16.09 1.48 6.63
N GLY A 307 16.14 0.38 7.36
CA GLY A 307 15.97 0.36 8.80
C GLY A 307 17.34 0.27 9.45
N THR A 308 17.55 0.91 10.57
CA THR A 308 18.71 0.65 11.41
C THR A 308 18.56 -0.74 12.01
N TYR A 309 19.14 -1.74 11.38
CA TYR A 309 19.21 -3.09 11.93
C TYR A 309 20.28 -3.13 13.02
N ASN A 310 19.92 -3.64 14.17
CA ASN A 310 20.91 -4.12 15.13
C ASN A 310 21.55 -5.41 14.60
N GLU A 311 22.77 -5.69 14.96
CA GLU A 311 23.54 -6.87 14.48
C GLU A 311 22.85 -8.23 14.73
N HIS A 312 21.75 -8.25 15.51
CA HIS A 312 20.99 -9.44 15.88
C HIS A 312 19.64 -9.56 15.17
N GLU A 313 19.29 -8.64 14.27
CA GLU A 313 18.00 -8.68 13.56
C GLU A 313 18.11 -9.56 12.30
N LEU A 314 17.05 -10.32 12.04
CA LEU A 314 16.90 -11.09 10.79
C LEU A 314 16.84 -10.12 9.61
N LYS A 315 17.78 -10.25 8.68
CA LYS A 315 17.78 -9.46 7.45
C LYS A 315 16.75 -10.03 6.48
N GLU A 316 15.73 -9.26 6.19
CA GLU A 316 14.76 -9.59 5.17
C GLU A 316 15.30 -9.21 3.78
N GLY A 317 15.37 -10.19 2.87
CA GLY A 317 15.81 -9.96 1.50
C GLY A 317 14.63 -9.61 0.59
N VAL A 318 14.80 -8.57 -0.21
CA VAL A 318 13.83 -8.16 -1.25
C VAL A 318 14.41 -8.49 -2.62
N GLU A 319 13.66 -9.21 -3.45
CA GLU A 319 14.07 -9.48 -4.82
C GLU A 319 13.75 -8.30 -5.72
N VAL A 320 14.78 -7.64 -6.26
CA VAL A 320 14.65 -6.51 -7.18
C VAL A 320 15.00 -6.92 -8.60
N VAL A 321 14.32 -6.33 -9.58
CA VAL A 321 14.59 -6.57 -11.00
C VAL A 321 15.93 -5.98 -11.39
N ILE A 322 16.81 -6.77 -12.01
CA ILE A 322 18.13 -6.34 -12.50
C ILE A 322 18.26 -6.39 -14.03
N SER A 323 17.33 -7.06 -14.71
CA SER A 323 17.30 -7.20 -16.16
C SER A 323 15.90 -7.59 -16.62
N THR A 324 15.48 -7.10 -17.79
CA THR A 324 14.33 -7.60 -18.51
C THR A 324 14.72 -7.86 -19.96
N ARG A 325 13.83 -8.55 -20.75
CA ARG A 325 14.05 -8.75 -22.19
C ARG A 325 14.31 -7.44 -22.93
N ASP A 326 13.56 -6.38 -22.59
CA ASP A 326 13.56 -5.10 -23.31
C ASP A 326 14.54 -4.09 -22.68
N LEU A 327 14.96 -4.31 -21.42
CA LEU A 327 15.96 -3.52 -20.69
C LEU A 327 17.02 -4.43 -20.06
N PRO A 328 18.02 -4.89 -20.83
CA PRO A 328 19.10 -5.74 -20.34
C PRO A 328 19.94 -5.08 -19.25
N LYS A 329 20.68 -5.89 -18.49
CA LYS A 329 21.41 -5.47 -17.28
C LYS A 329 22.37 -4.30 -17.51
N ASP A 330 23.08 -4.27 -18.65
CA ASP A 330 23.97 -3.17 -19.02
C ASP A 330 23.20 -1.86 -19.24
N LYS A 331 22.05 -1.93 -19.89
CA LYS A 331 21.16 -0.77 -20.12
C LYS A 331 20.48 -0.32 -18.85
N MET A 332 20.05 -1.23 -17.99
CA MET A 332 19.44 -0.90 -16.71
C MET A 332 20.43 -0.18 -15.77
N LYS A 333 21.72 -0.50 -15.83
CA LYS A 333 22.77 0.25 -15.11
C LYS A 333 22.89 1.69 -15.55
N ILE A 334 22.57 2.00 -16.81
CA ILE A 334 22.58 3.39 -17.33
C ILE A 334 21.31 4.13 -16.87
N GLY A 335 20.19 3.41 -16.68
CA GLY A 335 18.93 3.96 -16.21
C GLY A 335 18.90 4.32 -14.72
N ARG A 336 19.82 3.78 -13.94
CA ARG A 336 20.02 4.11 -12.52
C ARG A 336 20.78 5.42 -12.37
#